data_d5627e332faac21d27c078e085c7e312
#
_entry.id   d5627e332faac21d27c078e085c7e312
#
_cell.length_a   1.000
_cell.length_b   1.000
_cell.length_c   1.000
_cell.angle_alpha   90.00
_cell.angle_beta   90.00
_cell.angle_gamma   90.00
#
_symmetry.space_group_name_H-M   'P 1'
#
loop_
_entity.id
_entity.type
_entity.pdbx_description
1 polymer ?
#
loop_
_entity_poly.entity_id
_entity_poly.type
_entity_poly.pdbx_seq_one_letter_code
_entity_poly.pdbx_strand_id
1 'polypeptide(L)'
;MQDSKSYIIRGEKLIKICKDAAFRINKYKVDEFEIFTASSVENEIEIFKGKIETLSFSDSIGIGIRIFNDKSIGYAYTTVLDEASIEDCIRKAVSNCKITEREDYNYLPREEEFTFKQKLIGDKSLFREDFLDYDIESKVTLAKRLETLTKSKDTRIVDIDNVMYNDSIYETAILNSAGFCDRYKTTTCFIYVNAISKQNGDTSTGDFFGCGRAPGDLDLEEVAEKAARRSVSILGGRKIKSQRVDLLLDPVVSAQLLGIIAESLTADSVQKRKSLFEGKIGKKIFSIDVNIFDDGTIPDGLSSKPFDGEGVIKGKTCVFEDGYLKTYLYNTYTARKDKTLSTGNAVRASYRSTPEVGISNFYLEPSDIDFSQLLSDIDRGFYIMDIIGLHSGVNSISGQMSVGAKGIWIEKGNLEYPVKEVTIATDILSFCKNIKKIGNDLRFIPVGGYLGSPSLRVRDIMVSGK
;
A
#
# COMPACT_ATOMS: atom_id res chain seq x y z
N MET A 1 11.95 17.52 24.60
CA MET A 1 11.47 16.14 24.80
C MET A 1 9.96 16.20 24.98
N GLN A 2 9.19 15.80 23.95
CA GLN A 2 7.76 15.58 24.14
C GLN A 2 7.61 14.27 24.93
N ASP A 3 6.84 14.33 26.03
CA ASP A 3 6.65 13.21 26.93
C ASP A 3 5.94 12.06 26.18
N SER A 4 6.59 10.89 26.08
CA SER A 4 6.02 9.69 25.44
C SER A 4 4.64 9.30 25.99
N LYS A 5 4.33 9.68 27.22
CA LYS A 5 3.02 9.51 27.85
C LYS A 5 1.89 10.34 27.18
N SER A 6 2.22 11.41 26.48
CA SER A 6 1.21 12.21 25.77
C SER A 6 0.57 11.48 24.58
N TYR A 7 1.25 10.50 23.99
CA TYR A 7 0.73 9.70 22.89
C TYR A 7 -0.33 8.68 23.34
N ILE A 8 -0.22 8.16 24.56
CA ILE A 8 -1.16 7.17 25.13
C ILE A 8 -2.53 7.80 25.43
N ILE A 9 -2.56 9.11 25.68
CA ILE A 9 -3.77 9.84 26.14
C ILE A 9 -4.71 10.19 24.95
N ARG A 10 -4.22 10.16 23.69
CA ARG A 10 -4.99 10.63 22.52
C ARG A 10 -6.17 9.74 22.16
N GLY A 11 -6.01 8.42 22.18
CA GLY A 11 -7.07 7.51 21.78
C GLY A 11 -8.34 7.64 22.63
N GLU A 12 -8.21 7.83 23.96
CA GLU A 12 -9.36 8.11 24.83
C GLU A 12 -9.98 9.49 24.56
N LYS A 13 -9.15 10.48 24.26
CA LYS A 13 -9.60 11.80 23.82
C LYS A 13 -10.39 11.71 22.52
N LEU A 14 -9.94 10.90 21.53
CA LEU A 14 -10.64 10.73 20.27
C LEU A 14 -12.04 10.11 20.46
N ILE A 15 -12.17 9.07 21.27
CA ILE A 15 -13.48 8.46 21.61
C ILE A 15 -14.39 9.48 22.35
N LYS A 16 -13.84 10.26 23.27
CA LYS A 16 -14.63 11.29 23.95
C LYS A 16 -15.16 12.32 22.97
N ILE A 17 -14.33 12.80 22.05
CA ILE A 17 -14.74 13.73 20.99
C ILE A 17 -15.86 13.13 20.13
N CYS A 18 -15.75 11.84 19.74
CA CYS A 18 -16.81 11.17 19.02
C CYS A 18 -18.13 11.15 19.79
N LYS A 19 -18.10 10.81 21.09
CA LYS A 19 -19.30 10.77 21.94
C LYS A 19 -19.93 12.16 22.13
N ASP A 20 -19.12 13.18 22.35
CA ASP A 20 -19.58 14.56 22.50
C ASP A 20 -20.22 15.07 21.19
N ALA A 21 -19.63 14.77 20.05
CA ALA A 21 -20.19 15.11 18.74
C ALA A 21 -21.50 14.35 18.47
N ALA A 22 -21.56 13.04 18.78
CA ALA A 22 -22.78 12.24 18.64
C ALA A 22 -23.94 12.79 19.50
N PHE A 23 -23.66 13.17 20.74
CA PHE A 23 -24.66 13.81 21.61
C PHE A 23 -25.23 15.10 20.99
N ARG A 24 -24.41 15.90 20.31
CA ARG A 24 -24.83 17.12 19.62
C ARG A 24 -25.61 16.82 18.35
N ILE A 25 -25.19 15.84 17.55
CA ILE A 25 -25.88 15.44 16.31
C ILE A 25 -27.30 14.98 16.59
N ASN A 26 -27.57 14.33 17.74
CA ASN A 26 -28.90 13.88 18.14
C ASN A 26 -29.93 15.02 18.31
N LYS A 27 -29.51 16.29 18.34
CA LYS A 27 -30.40 17.45 18.32
C LYS A 27 -30.94 17.79 16.93
N TYR A 28 -30.30 17.21 15.88
CA TYR A 28 -30.70 17.37 14.49
C TYR A 28 -31.57 16.18 14.05
N LYS A 29 -32.52 16.45 13.17
CA LYS A 29 -33.34 15.38 12.56
C LYS A 29 -32.55 14.81 11.36
N VAL A 30 -31.78 13.76 11.58
CA VAL A 30 -31.01 13.04 10.59
C VAL A 30 -31.29 11.54 10.71
N ASP A 31 -31.21 10.80 9.62
CA ASP A 31 -31.50 9.37 9.62
C ASP A 31 -30.36 8.58 10.25
N GLU A 32 -29.12 8.83 9.79
CA GLU A 32 -27.92 8.17 10.27
C GLU A 32 -26.73 9.14 10.29
N PHE A 33 -25.72 8.84 11.09
CA PHE A 33 -24.48 9.60 11.12
C PHE A 33 -23.28 8.73 11.45
N GLU A 34 -22.12 9.18 11.01
CA GLU A 34 -20.82 8.63 11.35
C GLU A 34 -19.86 9.75 11.72
N ILE A 35 -19.07 9.51 12.74
CA ILE A 35 -18.02 10.38 13.23
C ILE A 35 -16.70 9.64 13.13
N PHE A 36 -15.75 10.23 12.45
CA PHE A 36 -14.40 9.72 12.29
C PHE A 36 -13.41 10.72 12.85
N THR A 37 -12.66 10.33 13.87
CA THR A 37 -11.56 11.13 14.42
C THR A 37 -10.23 10.46 14.13
N ALA A 38 -9.22 11.24 13.80
CA ALA A 38 -7.88 10.74 13.62
C ALA A 38 -6.84 11.72 14.14
N SER A 39 -5.72 11.16 14.59
CA SER A 39 -4.51 11.85 14.99
C SER A 39 -3.30 11.17 14.40
N SER A 40 -2.35 11.93 13.88
CA SER A 40 -1.10 11.45 13.30
C SER A 40 0.06 12.28 13.84
N VAL A 41 1.13 11.58 14.22
CA VAL A 41 2.43 12.20 14.55
C VAL A 41 3.44 11.56 13.61
N GLU A 42 4.15 12.37 12.84
CA GLU A 42 5.04 11.93 11.79
C GLU A 42 6.39 12.61 11.90
N ASN A 43 7.46 11.84 11.69
CA ASN A 43 8.82 12.35 11.50
C ASN A 43 9.30 12.00 10.10
N GLU A 44 9.98 12.95 9.47
CA GLU A 44 10.68 12.76 8.21
C GLU A 44 12.11 13.26 8.34
N ILE A 45 13.07 12.42 7.96
CA ILE A 45 14.50 12.70 8.03
C ILE A 45 15.09 12.36 6.69
N GLU A 46 15.78 13.33 6.07
CA GLU A 46 16.59 13.10 4.87
C GLU A 46 18.06 13.37 5.18
N ILE A 47 18.93 12.45 4.75
CA ILE A 47 20.36 12.55 4.87
C ILE A 47 20.97 12.65 3.48
N PHE A 48 21.82 13.66 3.30
CA PHE A 48 22.63 13.85 2.11
C PHE A 48 24.08 14.17 2.51
N LYS A 49 25.02 13.37 2.05
CA LYS A 49 26.46 13.50 2.34
C LYS A 49 26.80 13.63 3.83
N GLY A 50 26.18 12.75 4.63
CA GLY A 50 26.39 12.67 6.08
C GLY A 50 25.74 13.78 6.89
N LYS A 51 25.01 14.70 6.25
CA LYS A 51 24.33 15.82 6.90
C LYS A 51 22.82 15.65 6.83
N ILE A 52 22.13 16.20 7.82
CA ILE A 52 20.68 16.32 7.77
C ILE A 52 20.33 17.38 6.72
N GLU A 53 19.60 16.99 5.68
CA GLU A 53 19.02 17.86 4.67
C GLU A 53 17.61 18.30 5.05
N THR A 54 16.79 17.34 5.45
CA THR A 54 15.43 17.59 5.94
C THR A 54 15.26 16.95 7.34
N LEU A 55 14.62 17.69 8.25
CA LEU A 55 14.13 17.22 9.52
C LEU A 55 12.77 17.85 9.75
N SER A 56 11.71 17.09 9.48
CA SER A 56 10.33 17.54 9.60
C SER A 56 9.60 16.76 10.69
N PHE A 57 8.77 17.48 11.42
CA PHE A 57 7.87 16.93 12.43
C PHE A 57 6.45 17.44 12.13
N SER A 58 5.50 16.54 12.04
CA SER A 58 4.08 16.87 11.86
C SER A 58 3.25 16.27 12.97
N ASP A 59 2.36 17.08 13.53
CA ASP A 59 1.37 16.66 14.52
C ASP A 59 0.00 17.14 14.05
N SER A 60 -0.89 16.21 13.73
CA SER A 60 -2.22 16.50 13.22
C SER A 60 -3.29 15.78 14.00
N ILE A 61 -4.44 16.46 14.20
CA ILE A 61 -5.63 15.88 14.79
C ILE A 61 -6.86 16.53 14.15
N GLY A 62 -7.95 15.76 14.00
CA GLY A 62 -9.19 16.31 13.48
C GLY A 62 -10.35 15.34 13.54
N ILE A 63 -11.51 15.87 13.16
CA ILE A 63 -12.78 15.17 13.12
C ILE A 63 -13.44 15.36 11.76
N GLY A 64 -13.93 14.27 11.15
CA GLY A 64 -14.82 14.26 10.01
C GLY A 64 -16.19 13.75 10.42
N ILE A 65 -17.24 14.40 9.95
CA ILE A 65 -18.64 14.08 10.26
C ILE A 65 -19.38 13.81 8.97
N ARG A 66 -19.95 12.62 8.85
CA ARG A 66 -20.77 12.18 7.73
C ARG A 66 -22.21 12.03 8.20
N ILE A 67 -23.12 12.74 7.58
CA ILE A 67 -24.55 12.73 7.86
C ILE A 67 -25.29 12.10 6.71
N PHE A 68 -26.25 11.22 7.00
CA PHE A 68 -27.17 10.65 6.04
C PHE A 68 -28.58 11.14 6.36
N ASN A 69 -29.27 11.62 5.36
CA ASN A 69 -30.66 12.04 5.49
C ASN A 69 -31.37 11.88 4.14
N ASP A 70 -32.47 11.13 4.11
CA ASP A 70 -33.20 10.78 2.87
C ASP A 70 -32.27 10.28 1.75
N LYS A 71 -31.29 9.42 2.13
CA LYS A 71 -30.29 8.81 1.20
C LYS A 71 -29.31 9.79 0.56
N SER A 72 -29.30 11.05 0.97
CA SER A 72 -28.26 12.01 0.65
C SER A 72 -27.15 11.97 1.70
N ILE A 73 -25.91 12.29 1.31
CA ILE A 73 -24.77 12.34 2.21
C ILE A 73 -24.28 13.78 2.33
N GLY A 74 -24.14 14.27 3.56
CA GLY A 74 -23.42 15.48 3.86
C GLY A 74 -22.14 15.19 4.62
N TYR A 75 -21.05 15.85 4.25
CA TYR A 75 -19.76 15.71 4.90
C TYR A 75 -19.16 17.07 5.26
N ALA A 76 -18.55 17.12 6.42
CA ALA A 76 -17.72 18.25 6.85
C ALA A 76 -16.63 17.78 7.81
N TYR A 77 -15.55 18.55 7.94
CA TYR A 77 -14.45 18.25 8.85
C TYR A 77 -13.91 19.53 9.50
N THR A 78 -13.24 19.35 10.66
CA THR A 78 -12.50 20.43 11.31
C THR A 78 -11.27 19.88 12.06
N THR A 79 -10.24 20.71 12.18
CA THR A 79 -9.07 20.47 13.02
C THR A 79 -9.16 21.16 14.38
N VAL A 80 -10.12 22.06 14.53
CA VAL A 80 -10.39 22.78 15.80
C VAL A 80 -11.45 22.00 16.56
N LEU A 81 -11.08 21.47 17.73
CA LEU A 81 -11.86 20.48 18.47
C LEU A 81 -12.57 21.07 19.71
N ASP A 82 -12.78 22.40 19.72
CA ASP A 82 -13.65 23.02 20.69
C ASP A 82 -15.15 22.82 20.35
N GLU A 83 -16.01 23.08 21.33
CA GLU A 83 -17.44 22.82 21.18
C GLU A 83 -18.09 23.62 20.04
N ALA A 84 -17.69 24.87 19.86
CA ALA A 84 -18.28 25.76 18.85
C ALA A 84 -17.89 25.30 17.42
N SER A 85 -16.62 24.90 17.23
CA SER A 85 -16.10 24.43 15.96
C SER A 85 -16.68 23.06 15.57
N ILE A 86 -16.88 22.16 16.54
CA ILE A 86 -17.56 20.88 16.32
C ILE A 86 -19.03 21.10 15.95
N GLU A 87 -19.74 22.00 16.64
CA GLU A 87 -21.15 22.36 16.35
C GLU A 87 -21.27 22.97 14.93
N ASP A 88 -20.33 23.85 14.54
CA ASP A 88 -20.28 24.41 13.17
C ASP A 88 -20.03 23.34 12.11
N CYS A 89 -19.12 22.39 12.39
CA CYS A 89 -18.85 21.23 11.53
C CYS A 89 -20.11 20.38 11.33
N ILE A 90 -20.84 20.06 12.40
CA ILE A 90 -22.11 19.33 12.35
C ILE A 90 -23.11 20.07 11.47
N ARG A 91 -23.31 21.37 11.72
CA ARG A 91 -24.24 22.20 10.95
C ARG A 91 -23.89 22.24 9.46
N LYS A 92 -22.61 22.33 9.10
CA LYS A 92 -22.12 22.26 7.73
C LYS A 92 -22.41 20.89 7.10
N ALA A 93 -22.14 19.79 7.81
CA ALA A 93 -22.46 18.45 7.31
C ALA A 93 -23.95 18.28 7.04
N VAL A 94 -24.81 18.72 7.97
CA VAL A 94 -26.28 18.69 7.79
C VAL A 94 -26.72 19.57 6.61
N SER A 95 -26.10 20.74 6.42
CA SER A 95 -26.42 21.62 5.29
C SER A 95 -25.98 21.03 3.95
N ASN A 96 -24.77 20.42 3.91
CA ASN A 96 -24.26 19.77 2.70
C ASN A 96 -25.14 18.59 2.28
N CYS A 97 -25.74 17.85 3.21
CA CYS A 97 -26.67 16.77 2.92
C CYS A 97 -27.89 17.22 2.13
N LYS A 98 -28.33 18.50 2.26
CA LYS A 98 -29.50 19.03 1.56
C LYS A 98 -29.24 19.36 0.10
N ILE A 99 -28.00 19.47 -0.33
CA ILE A 99 -27.59 19.88 -1.68
C ILE A 99 -26.90 18.76 -2.46
N THR A 100 -26.64 17.62 -1.83
CA THR A 100 -26.09 16.43 -2.49
C THR A 100 -27.22 15.59 -3.10
N GLU A 101 -26.90 14.91 -4.21
CA GLU A 101 -27.84 14.01 -4.86
C GLU A 101 -28.18 12.83 -3.95
N ARG A 102 -29.44 12.41 -4.06
CA ARG A 102 -29.95 11.24 -3.39
C ARG A 102 -29.49 9.98 -4.11
N GLU A 103 -28.90 9.03 -3.38
CA GLU A 103 -28.55 7.72 -3.90
C GLU A 103 -29.04 6.60 -3.01
N ASP A 104 -29.75 5.62 -3.58
CA ASP A 104 -30.40 4.53 -2.84
C ASP A 104 -29.45 3.63 -2.06
N TYR A 105 -28.15 3.77 -2.25
CA TYR A 105 -27.11 2.93 -1.65
C TYR A 105 -26.36 3.63 -0.50
N ASN A 106 -26.71 4.85 -0.17
CA ASN A 106 -26.11 5.64 0.89
C ASN A 106 -26.65 5.25 2.26
N TYR A 107 -25.91 4.39 2.96
CA TYR A 107 -26.21 3.90 4.31
C TYR A 107 -24.94 3.60 5.07
N LEU A 108 -25.05 3.50 6.41
CA LEU A 108 -24.01 2.93 7.27
C LEU A 108 -23.89 1.40 7.06
N PRO A 109 -22.77 0.78 7.47
CA PRO A 109 -22.68 -0.68 7.60
C PRO A 109 -23.80 -1.22 8.47
N ARG A 110 -24.27 -2.44 8.19
CA ARG A 110 -25.26 -3.12 9.02
C ARG A 110 -24.60 -3.66 10.28
N GLU A 111 -25.41 -3.87 11.31
CA GLU A 111 -24.93 -4.40 12.59
C GLU A 111 -24.18 -5.72 12.45
N GLU A 112 -24.61 -6.62 11.58
CA GLU A 112 -23.94 -7.88 11.31
C GLU A 112 -22.54 -7.74 10.70
N GLU A 113 -22.20 -6.60 10.09
CA GLU A 113 -20.88 -6.36 9.49
C GLU A 113 -19.80 -5.99 10.54
N PHE A 114 -20.20 -5.62 11.76
CA PHE A 114 -19.27 -5.26 12.83
C PHE A 114 -19.52 -5.98 14.17
N THR A 115 -20.66 -6.64 14.39
CA THR A 115 -20.97 -7.34 15.65
C THR A 115 -20.65 -8.83 15.62
N PHE A 116 -20.84 -9.51 14.49
CA PHE A 116 -20.67 -10.96 14.39
C PHE A 116 -19.23 -11.42 14.08
N LYS A 117 -18.36 -10.52 13.70
CA LYS A 117 -16.95 -10.84 13.46
C LYS A 117 -16.13 -10.44 14.68
N GLN A 118 -15.47 -11.41 15.31
CA GLN A 118 -14.48 -11.12 16.34
C GLN A 118 -13.30 -10.41 15.69
N LYS A 119 -12.72 -9.39 16.37
CA LYS A 119 -11.46 -8.79 15.93
C LYS A 119 -10.39 -9.85 15.80
N LEU A 120 -9.82 -10.00 14.61
CA LEU A 120 -8.85 -11.03 14.28
C LEU A 120 -7.41 -10.60 14.58
N ILE A 121 -7.18 -9.29 14.82
CA ILE A 121 -5.87 -8.73 15.11
C ILE A 121 -5.89 -7.94 16.42
N GLY A 122 -4.89 -8.15 17.25
CA GLY A 122 -4.74 -7.47 18.53
C GLY A 122 -3.89 -6.21 18.45
N ASP A 123 -4.05 -5.31 19.42
CA ASP A 123 -3.36 -4.00 19.48
C ASP A 123 -1.83 -4.13 19.46
N LYS A 124 -1.26 -5.21 20.07
CA LYS A 124 0.19 -5.44 20.13
C LYS A 124 0.85 -5.66 18.77
N SER A 125 0.11 -6.20 17.80
CA SER A 125 0.58 -6.38 16.42
C SER A 125 0.48 -5.10 15.58
N LEU A 126 -0.22 -4.08 16.10
CA LEU A 126 -0.45 -2.82 15.37
C LEU A 126 0.40 -1.69 15.92
N PHE A 127 0.55 -1.64 17.23
CA PHE A 127 1.31 -0.62 17.94
C PHE A 127 2.44 -1.27 18.75
N ARG A 128 3.65 -0.92 18.43
CA ARG A 128 4.86 -1.38 19.09
C ARG A 128 5.30 -0.37 20.13
N GLU A 129 5.34 -0.78 21.41
CA GLU A 129 5.78 0.09 22.50
C GLU A 129 7.25 0.48 22.38
N ASP A 130 8.09 -0.43 21.89
CA ASP A 130 9.51 -0.20 21.64
C ASP A 130 9.80 0.85 20.56
N PHE A 131 8.80 1.22 19.74
CA PHE A 131 8.87 2.39 18.87
C PHE A 131 9.19 3.69 19.64
N LEU A 132 8.68 3.80 20.88
CA LEU A 132 8.87 4.99 21.73
C LEU A 132 10.27 5.09 22.36
N ASP A 133 11.06 4.04 22.29
CA ASP A 133 12.43 4.02 22.80
C ASP A 133 13.42 4.75 21.86
N TYR A 134 12.98 5.06 20.63
CA TYR A 134 13.79 5.76 19.64
C TYR A 134 13.48 7.24 19.61
N ASP A 135 14.38 8.04 20.16
CA ASP A 135 14.35 9.50 20.04
C ASP A 135 14.78 9.95 18.64
N ILE A 136 14.67 11.24 18.37
CA ILE A 136 15.00 11.81 17.05
C ILE A 136 16.50 11.64 16.69
N GLU A 137 17.39 11.67 17.69
CA GLU A 137 18.83 11.51 17.48
C GLU A 137 19.17 10.07 17.09
N SER A 138 18.51 9.08 17.70
CA SER A 138 18.61 7.68 17.34
C SER A 138 18.15 7.42 15.91
N LYS A 139 17.03 8.03 15.47
CA LYS A 139 16.49 7.93 14.11
C LYS A 139 17.41 8.55 13.08
N VAL A 140 17.97 9.73 13.37
CA VAL A 140 19.01 10.36 12.53
C VAL A 140 20.24 9.47 12.41
N THR A 141 20.65 8.83 13.52
CA THR A 141 21.79 7.93 13.53
C THR A 141 21.55 6.68 12.67
N LEU A 142 20.34 6.11 12.67
CA LEU A 142 19.97 4.99 11.78
C LEU A 142 20.09 5.41 10.29
N ALA A 143 19.57 6.58 9.92
CA ALA A 143 19.65 7.06 8.55
C ALA A 143 21.11 7.32 8.10
N LYS A 144 21.94 7.96 8.92
CA LYS A 144 23.37 8.15 8.63
C LYS A 144 24.15 6.84 8.56
N ARG A 145 23.80 5.88 9.42
CA ARG A 145 24.39 4.55 9.39
C ARG A 145 24.08 3.84 8.07
N LEU A 146 22.84 3.93 7.57
CA LEU A 146 22.47 3.33 6.30
C LEU A 146 23.27 3.94 5.14
N GLU A 147 23.46 5.27 5.11
CA GLU A 147 24.30 5.93 4.09
C GLU A 147 25.72 5.35 4.08
N THR A 148 26.37 5.35 5.25
CA THR A 148 27.73 4.85 5.41
C THR A 148 27.86 3.37 5.04
N LEU A 149 26.91 2.56 5.49
CA LEU A 149 26.85 1.12 5.25
C LEU A 149 26.71 0.82 3.75
N THR A 150 25.76 1.48 3.09
CA THR A 150 25.53 1.31 1.64
C THR A 150 26.79 1.67 0.85
N LYS A 151 27.44 2.78 1.18
CA LYS A 151 28.65 3.24 0.50
C LYS A 151 29.82 2.25 0.67
N SER A 152 29.87 1.52 1.78
CA SER A 152 30.93 0.54 2.07
C SER A 152 30.76 -0.80 1.33
N LYS A 153 29.59 -1.11 0.78
CA LYS A 153 29.30 -2.42 0.18
C LYS A 153 30.07 -2.71 -1.11
N ASP A 154 30.38 -1.69 -1.91
CA ASP A 154 31.15 -1.85 -3.15
C ASP A 154 31.96 -0.60 -3.47
N THR A 155 33.20 -0.74 -3.89
CA THR A 155 34.09 0.38 -4.23
C THR A 155 33.63 1.20 -5.43
N ARG A 156 32.75 0.65 -6.28
CA ARG A 156 32.13 1.33 -7.42
C ARG A 156 30.99 2.28 -7.00
N ILE A 157 30.51 2.20 -5.77
CA ILE A 157 29.54 3.16 -5.24
C ILE A 157 30.28 4.44 -4.92
N VAL A 158 30.07 5.46 -5.76
CA VAL A 158 30.78 6.73 -5.66
C VAL A 158 30.07 7.74 -4.77
N ASP A 159 28.73 7.66 -4.71
CA ASP A 159 27.91 8.54 -3.89
C ASP A 159 26.58 7.88 -3.49
N ILE A 160 25.92 8.47 -2.52
CA ILE A 160 24.53 8.17 -2.14
C ILE A 160 23.71 9.42 -2.52
N ASP A 161 22.67 9.22 -3.33
CA ASP A 161 21.79 10.30 -3.80
C ASP A 161 20.98 10.87 -2.63
N ASN A 162 20.30 10.00 -1.90
CA ASN A 162 19.63 10.34 -0.65
C ASN A 162 19.41 9.11 0.24
N VAL A 163 19.25 9.37 1.53
CA VAL A 163 18.68 8.43 2.49
C VAL A 163 17.47 9.10 3.13
N MET A 164 16.34 8.39 3.14
CA MET A 164 15.12 8.87 3.76
C MET A 164 14.71 7.93 4.90
N TYR A 165 14.34 8.50 6.03
CA TYR A 165 13.69 7.81 7.13
C TYR A 165 12.37 8.51 7.45
N ASN A 166 11.30 7.74 7.50
CA ASN A 166 9.98 8.23 7.89
C ASN A 166 9.40 7.33 8.96
N ASP A 167 8.74 7.89 9.94
CA ASP A 167 7.92 7.13 10.86
C ASP A 167 6.63 7.84 11.25
N SER A 168 5.66 7.07 11.75
CA SER A 168 4.42 7.63 12.22
C SER A 168 3.79 6.85 13.36
N ILE A 169 3.08 7.59 14.22
CA ILE A 169 2.07 7.08 15.14
C ILE A 169 0.73 7.57 14.63
N TYR A 170 -0.18 6.66 14.32
CA TYR A 170 -1.52 6.97 13.87
C TYR A 170 -2.56 6.38 14.81
N GLU A 171 -3.52 7.21 15.25
CA GLU A 171 -4.65 6.80 16.07
C GLU A 171 -5.96 7.23 15.40
N THR A 172 -6.96 6.39 15.48
CA THR A 172 -8.29 6.71 14.96
C THR A 172 -9.39 6.14 15.84
N ALA A 173 -10.54 6.83 15.84
CA ALA A 173 -11.76 6.32 16.42
C ALA A 173 -12.94 6.57 15.48
N ILE A 174 -13.85 5.60 15.42
CA ILE A 174 -15.11 5.69 14.67
C ILE A 174 -16.26 5.47 15.64
N LEU A 175 -17.29 6.34 15.53
CA LEU A 175 -18.57 6.15 16.16
C LEU A 175 -19.66 6.41 15.13
N ASN A 176 -20.65 5.51 15.04
CA ASN A 176 -21.78 5.70 14.16
C ASN A 176 -23.12 5.44 14.85
N SER A 177 -24.21 5.90 14.25
CA SER A 177 -25.56 5.72 14.78
C SER A 177 -26.10 4.29 14.68
N ALA A 178 -25.45 3.40 13.93
CA ALA A 178 -25.77 1.97 13.85
C ALA A 178 -25.22 1.17 15.04
N GLY A 179 -24.53 1.83 16.00
CA GLY A 179 -24.03 1.20 17.23
C GLY A 179 -22.55 0.85 17.24
N PHE A 180 -21.80 1.11 16.16
CA PHE A 180 -20.36 0.94 16.18
C PHE A 180 -19.68 2.05 16.96
N CYS A 181 -18.76 1.69 17.88
CA CYS A 181 -17.91 2.65 18.61
C CYS A 181 -16.61 1.97 19.01
N ASP A 182 -15.53 2.23 18.28
CA ASP A 182 -14.24 1.63 18.57
C ASP A 182 -13.07 2.49 18.07
N ARG A 183 -11.85 2.11 18.48
CA ARG A 183 -10.60 2.80 18.13
C ARG A 183 -9.46 1.83 17.94
N TYR A 184 -8.43 2.23 17.21
CA TYR A 184 -7.14 1.55 17.16
C TYR A 184 -6.00 2.55 17.02
N LYS A 185 -4.79 2.04 17.22
CA LYS A 185 -3.54 2.78 17.17
C LYS A 185 -2.50 1.95 16.44
N THR A 186 -1.73 2.59 15.59
CA THR A 186 -0.67 1.92 14.82
C THR A 186 0.63 2.72 14.87
N THR A 187 1.76 2.01 14.76
CA THR A 187 3.06 2.57 14.44
C THR A 187 3.54 2.07 13.10
N THR A 188 4.27 2.88 12.36
CA THR A 188 4.96 2.48 11.13
C THR A 188 6.30 3.20 11.03
N CYS A 189 7.29 2.54 10.45
CA CYS A 189 8.55 3.16 10.05
C CYS A 189 8.98 2.65 8.69
N PHE A 190 9.74 3.47 8.00
CA PHE A 190 10.24 3.23 6.65
C PHE A 190 11.63 3.83 6.53
N ILE A 191 12.55 3.12 5.89
CA ILE A 191 13.87 3.64 5.55
C ILE A 191 14.19 3.29 4.10
N TYR A 192 14.83 4.20 3.40
CA TYR A 192 15.15 4.09 1.98
C TYR A 192 16.54 4.63 1.70
N VAL A 193 17.23 4.05 0.73
CA VAL A 193 18.52 4.56 0.23
C VAL A 193 18.59 4.39 -1.29
N ASN A 194 19.16 5.40 -1.97
CA ASN A 194 19.48 5.35 -3.39
C ASN A 194 20.99 5.52 -3.60
N ALA A 195 21.62 4.45 -4.11
CA ALA A 195 23.05 4.39 -4.34
C ALA A 195 23.39 4.77 -5.80
N ILE A 196 24.48 5.55 -5.98
CA ILE A 196 25.03 5.90 -7.29
C ILE A 196 26.36 5.16 -7.48
N SER A 197 26.43 4.31 -8.50
CA SER A 197 27.63 3.58 -8.88
C SER A 197 28.22 4.09 -10.20
N LYS A 198 29.55 4.05 -10.32
CA LYS A 198 30.26 4.41 -11.56
C LYS A 198 31.36 3.42 -11.88
N GLN A 199 31.51 3.09 -13.15
CA GLN A 199 32.60 2.27 -13.67
C GLN A 199 32.82 2.56 -15.17
N ASN A 200 34.07 2.77 -15.60
CA ASN A 200 34.44 2.94 -17.02
C ASN A 200 33.61 4.00 -17.76
N GLY A 201 33.27 5.11 -17.10
CA GLY A 201 32.46 6.19 -17.69
C GLY A 201 30.95 5.95 -17.67
N ASP A 202 30.48 4.78 -17.27
CA ASP A 202 29.08 4.49 -17.07
C ASP A 202 28.63 4.78 -15.65
N THR A 203 27.36 5.17 -15.50
CA THR A 203 26.72 5.49 -14.20
C THR A 203 25.41 4.71 -14.08
N SER A 204 25.16 4.16 -12.92
CA SER A 204 23.90 3.50 -12.59
C SER A 204 23.43 3.86 -11.20
N THR A 205 22.12 3.79 -10.98
CA THR A 205 21.50 3.94 -9.67
C THR A 205 20.79 2.66 -9.27
N GLY A 206 20.73 2.42 -7.97
CA GLY A 206 19.97 1.33 -7.39
C GLY A 206 19.49 1.70 -6.01
N ASP A 207 18.23 1.44 -5.77
CA ASP A 207 17.56 1.78 -4.53
C ASP A 207 16.99 0.55 -3.85
N PHE A 208 16.85 0.67 -2.54
CA PHE A 208 16.12 -0.30 -1.75
C PHE A 208 15.57 0.33 -0.47
N PHE A 209 14.65 -0.40 0.20
CA PHE A 209 13.97 0.09 1.38
C PHE A 209 13.75 -1.02 2.40
N GLY A 210 13.56 -0.60 3.64
CA GLY A 210 13.04 -1.41 4.75
C GLY A 210 11.82 -0.75 5.36
N CYS A 211 10.91 -1.55 5.89
CA CYS A 211 9.73 -1.04 6.58
C CYS A 211 9.32 -1.98 7.72
N GLY A 212 8.67 -1.43 8.73
CA GLY A 212 8.23 -2.18 9.91
C GLY A 212 7.31 -1.38 10.82
N ARG A 213 7.02 -1.95 11.98
CA ARG A 213 6.21 -1.30 13.03
C ARG A 213 7.06 -0.50 14.02
N ALA A 214 8.34 -0.83 14.14
CA ALA A 214 9.30 -0.12 14.97
C ALA A 214 10.66 0.00 14.26
N PRO A 215 11.49 1.00 14.61
CA PRO A 215 12.82 1.15 14.01
C PRO A 215 13.71 -0.09 14.15
N GLY A 216 13.50 -0.90 15.20
CA GLY A 216 14.21 -2.17 15.41
C GLY A 216 13.88 -3.26 14.38
N ASP A 217 12.78 -3.14 13.63
CA ASP A 217 12.39 -4.06 12.56
C ASP A 217 13.16 -3.80 11.25
N LEU A 218 13.90 -2.67 11.16
CA LEU A 218 14.60 -2.24 9.95
C LEU A 218 15.96 -2.95 9.83
N ASP A 219 16.08 -3.89 8.91
CA ASP A 219 17.37 -4.53 8.58
C ASP A 219 18.19 -3.62 7.64
N LEU A 220 19.04 -2.78 8.25
CA LEU A 220 19.90 -1.85 7.50
C LEU A 220 20.93 -2.59 6.64
N GLU A 221 21.38 -3.80 7.05
CA GLU A 221 22.31 -4.60 6.25
C GLU A 221 21.65 -5.09 4.97
N GLU A 222 20.45 -5.64 5.04
CA GLU A 222 19.70 -6.06 3.87
C GLU A 222 19.43 -4.88 2.93
N VAL A 223 18.99 -3.74 3.48
CA VAL A 223 18.68 -2.54 2.68
C VAL A 223 19.91 -2.04 1.95
N ALA A 224 21.06 -1.92 2.65
CA ALA A 224 22.33 -1.48 2.08
C ALA A 224 22.83 -2.44 1.00
N GLU A 225 22.82 -3.75 1.28
CA GLU A 225 23.30 -4.79 0.37
C GLU A 225 22.48 -4.81 -0.93
N LYS A 226 21.15 -4.76 -0.82
CA LYS A 226 20.26 -4.78 -1.98
C LYS A 226 20.35 -3.50 -2.81
N ALA A 227 20.41 -2.32 -2.20
CA ALA A 227 20.60 -1.06 -2.91
C ALA A 227 21.93 -1.05 -3.67
N ALA A 228 23.01 -1.44 -2.99
CA ALA A 228 24.34 -1.54 -3.59
C ALA A 228 24.35 -2.52 -4.78
N ARG A 229 23.84 -3.74 -4.60
CA ARG A 229 23.77 -4.75 -5.66
C ARG A 229 22.95 -4.27 -6.85
N ARG A 230 21.78 -3.65 -6.63
CA ARG A 230 20.92 -3.11 -7.70
C ARG A 230 21.62 -2.00 -8.49
N SER A 231 22.38 -1.15 -7.81
CA SER A 231 23.16 -0.08 -8.47
C SER A 231 24.31 -0.65 -9.31
N VAL A 232 25.10 -1.55 -8.72
CA VAL A 232 26.33 -2.06 -9.33
C VAL A 232 26.06 -3.07 -10.46
N SER A 233 25.05 -3.92 -10.31
CA SER A 233 24.75 -4.99 -11.27
C SER A 233 24.27 -4.50 -12.64
N ILE A 234 23.90 -3.23 -12.77
CA ILE A 234 23.45 -2.62 -14.03
C ILE A 234 24.56 -1.84 -14.76
N LEU A 235 25.73 -1.65 -14.12
CA LEU A 235 26.88 -1.01 -14.77
C LEU A 235 27.32 -1.77 -16.01
N GLY A 236 27.64 -1.03 -17.09
CA GLY A 236 27.97 -1.59 -18.40
C GLY A 236 26.76 -2.17 -19.15
N GLY A 237 25.55 -1.92 -18.65
CA GLY A 237 24.32 -2.39 -19.27
C GLY A 237 24.14 -1.90 -20.70
N ARG A 238 23.64 -2.78 -21.55
CA ARG A 238 23.46 -2.55 -22.99
C ARG A 238 22.01 -2.79 -23.43
N LYS A 239 21.62 -2.17 -24.53
CA LYS A 239 20.37 -2.49 -25.23
C LYS A 239 20.47 -3.86 -25.90
N ILE A 240 19.38 -4.58 -25.94
CA ILE A 240 19.25 -5.85 -26.69
C ILE A 240 18.40 -5.64 -27.94
N LYS A 241 18.44 -6.60 -28.87
CA LYS A 241 17.53 -6.63 -30.03
C LYS A 241 16.11 -6.88 -29.56
N SER A 242 15.14 -6.22 -30.22
CA SER A 242 13.72 -6.45 -29.95
C SER A 242 13.31 -7.89 -30.22
N GLN A 243 12.74 -8.56 -29.22
CA GLN A 243 12.37 -9.96 -29.27
C GLN A 243 11.38 -10.33 -28.16
N ARG A 244 10.70 -11.47 -28.34
CA ARG A 244 9.85 -12.05 -27.29
C ARG A 244 10.67 -13.05 -26.49
N VAL A 245 10.62 -12.94 -25.17
CA VAL A 245 11.39 -13.79 -24.25
C VAL A 245 10.62 -14.06 -22.96
N ASP A 246 11.11 -15.01 -22.19
CA ASP A 246 10.65 -15.23 -20.82
C ASP A 246 11.19 -14.11 -19.91
N LEU A 247 10.34 -13.60 -19.06
CA LEU A 247 10.71 -12.66 -17.99
C LEU A 247 10.79 -13.41 -16.66
N LEU A 248 11.80 -13.09 -15.88
CA LEU A 248 11.86 -13.37 -14.46
C LEU A 248 11.77 -12.01 -13.72
N LEU A 249 10.76 -11.82 -12.89
CA LEU A 249 10.52 -10.56 -12.21
C LEU A 249 11.02 -10.62 -10.77
N ASP A 250 11.77 -9.62 -10.36
CA ASP A 250 12.09 -9.38 -8.94
C ASP A 250 10.80 -9.19 -8.11
N PRO A 251 10.73 -9.63 -6.86
CA PRO A 251 9.53 -9.50 -6.02
C PRO A 251 8.97 -8.07 -5.93
N VAL A 252 9.85 -7.05 -5.88
CA VAL A 252 9.44 -5.64 -5.86
C VAL A 252 8.74 -5.25 -7.17
N VAL A 253 9.28 -5.67 -8.30
CA VAL A 253 8.68 -5.43 -9.64
C VAL A 253 7.35 -6.16 -9.75
N SER A 254 7.29 -7.42 -9.31
CA SER A 254 6.07 -8.22 -9.30
C SER A 254 4.98 -7.58 -8.45
N ALA A 255 5.32 -7.07 -7.26
CA ALA A 255 4.38 -6.39 -6.38
C ALA A 255 3.87 -5.06 -6.98
N GLN A 256 4.73 -4.29 -7.66
CA GLN A 256 4.32 -3.07 -8.37
C GLN A 256 3.31 -3.38 -9.49
N LEU A 257 3.53 -4.44 -10.27
CA LEU A 257 2.58 -4.87 -11.31
C LEU A 257 1.28 -5.43 -10.71
N LEU A 258 1.36 -6.11 -9.56
CA LEU A 258 0.19 -6.56 -8.82
C LEU A 258 -0.68 -5.39 -8.34
N GLY A 259 -0.08 -4.23 -8.04
CA GLY A 259 -0.80 -3.01 -7.68
C GLY A 259 -1.76 -2.53 -8.76
N ILE A 260 -1.40 -2.66 -10.05
CA ILE A 260 -2.27 -2.32 -11.18
C ILE A 260 -3.50 -3.25 -11.22
N ILE A 261 -3.27 -4.53 -10.94
CA ILE A 261 -4.35 -5.53 -10.86
C ILE A 261 -5.26 -5.19 -9.68
N ALA A 262 -4.70 -4.86 -8.53
CA ALA A 262 -5.45 -4.52 -7.32
C ALA A 262 -6.38 -3.30 -7.51
N GLU A 263 -5.89 -2.22 -8.15
CA GLU A 263 -6.69 -1.03 -8.48
C GLU A 263 -7.90 -1.39 -9.35
N SER A 264 -7.70 -2.24 -10.36
CA SER A 264 -8.76 -2.71 -11.25
C SER A 264 -9.77 -3.65 -10.57
N LEU A 265 -9.47 -4.17 -9.39
CA LEU A 265 -10.34 -5.08 -8.62
C LEU A 265 -11.19 -4.37 -7.57
N THR A 266 -11.07 -3.04 -7.42
CA THR A 266 -11.98 -2.29 -6.58
C THR A 266 -13.37 -2.25 -7.24
N ALA A 267 -14.43 -2.51 -6.46
CA ALA A 267 -15.80 -2.49 -6.96
C ALA A 267 -16.17 -1.11 -7.52
N ASP A 268 -15.58 -0.03 -7.01
CA ASP A 268 -15.75 1.31 -7.52
C ASP A 268 -15.24 1.45 -8.97
N SER A 269 -14.05 0.92 -9.27
CA SER A 269 -13.51 0.89 -10.64
C SER A 269 -14.40 0.06 -11.57
N VAL A 270 -14.92 -1.08 -11.11
CA VAL A 270 -15.83 -1.95 -11.88
C VAL A 270 -17.15 -1.24 -12.17
N GLN A 271 -17.79 -0.67 -11.17
CA GLN A 271 -19.09 0.01 -11.29
C GLN A 271 -19.02 1.28 -12.14
N LYS A 272 -17.85 1.93 -12.19
CA LYS A 272 -17.55 3.07 -13.07
C LYS A 272 -17.08 2.66 -14.49
N ARG A 273 -17.07 1.36 -14.81
CA ARG A 273 -16.58 0.80 -16.09
C ARG A 273 -15.12 1.18 -16.41
N LYS A 274 -14.30 1.23 -15.37
CA LYS A 274 -12.86 1.53 -15.45
C LYS A 274 -12.00 0.32 -15.10
N SER A 275 -12.56 -0.89 -15.12
CA SER A 275 -11.90 -2.11 -14.70
C SER A 275 -11.73 -3.10 -15.84
N LEU A 276 -10.55 -3.68 -15.93
CA LEU A 276 -10.23 -4.84 -16.79
C LEU A 276 -11.03 -6.10 -16.41
N PHE A 277 -11.53 -6.15 -15.18
CA PHE A 277 -12.19 -7.33 -14.61
C PHE A 277 -13.71 -7.22 -14.57
N GLU A 278 -14.32 -6.19 -15.18
CA GLU A 278 -15.77 -6.07 -15.27
C GLU A 278 -16.41 -7.34 -15.89
N GLY A 279 -17.39 -7.92 -15.19
CA GLY A 279 -18.09 -9.13 -15.62
C GLY A 279 -17.23 -10.40 -15.67
N LYS A 280 -16.10 -10.45 -14.95
CA LYS A 280 -15.19 -11.61 -14.95
C LYS A 280 -15.23 -12.44 -13.67
N ILE A 281 -16.11 -12.16 -12.71
CA ILE A 281 -16.32 -13.04 -11.56
C ILE A 281 -16.66 -14.46 -12.06
N GLY A 282 -16.03 -15.49 -11.50
CA GLY A 282 -16.13 -16.88 -11.87
C GLY A 282 -15.34 -17.30 -13.12
N LYS A 283 -14.61 -16.35 -13.77
CA LYS A 283 -13.79 -16.69 -14.95
C LYS A 283 -12.34 -16.95 -14.56
N LYS A 284 -11.71 -17.91 -15.24
CA LYS A 284 -10.28 -18.20 -15.10
C LYS A 284 -9.48 -17.10 -15.81
N ILE A 285 -8.64 -16.39 -15.06
CA ILE A 285 -7.79 -15.30 -15.54
C ILE A 285 -6.35 -15.76 -15.69
N PHE A 286 -5.84 -16.54 -14.74
CA PHE A 286 -4.49 -17.11 -14.78
C PHE A 286 -4.52 -18.51 -15.38
N SER A 287 -3.48 -18.88 -16.13
CA SER A 287 -3.38 -20.21 -16.74
C SER A 287 -2.91 -21.29 -15.78
N ILE A 288 -2.32 -20.91 -14.66
CA ILE A 288 -1.91 -21.78 -13.54
C ILE A 288 -2.77 -21.47 -12.32
N ASP A 289 -2.61 -22.25 -11.28
CA ASP A 289 -3.29 -22.02 -10.02
C ASP A 289 -2.59 -20.88 -9.29
N VAL A 290 -3.32 -19.80 -9.13
CA VAL A 290 -2.89 -18.53 -8.50
C VAL A 290 -3.91 -18.16 -7.46
N ASN A 291 -3.44 -17.96 -6.23
CA ASN A 291 -4.24 -17.45 -5.14
C ASN A 291 -3.79 -16.01 -4.82
N ILE A 292 -4.75 -15.08 -4.78
CA ILE A 292 -4.51 -13.69 -4.39
C ILE A 292 -5.48 -13.33 -3.28
N PHE A 293 -4.94 -12.75 -2.22
CA PHE A 293 -5.69 -12.36 -1.04
C PHE A 293 -5.55 -10.86 -0.77
N ASP A 294 -6.61 -10.27 -0.20
CA ASP A 294 -6.54 -9.03 0.57
C ASP A 294 -6.77 -9.39 2.04
N ASP A 295 -5.75 -9.26 2.87
CA ASP A 295 -5.80 -9.70 4.26
C ASP A 295 -5.48 -8.54 5.22
N GLY A 296 -6.52 -8.00 5.84
CA GLY A 296 -6.39 -6.93 6.84
C GLY A 296 -5.92 -7.41 8.22
N THR A 297 -5.54 -8.70 8.37
CA THR A 297 -5.27 -9.33 9.67
C THR A 297 -3.88 -9.95 9.80
N ILE A 298 -3.01 -9.75 8.81
CA ILE A 298 -1.61 -10.23 8.86
C ILE A 298 -0.93 -9.62 10.09
N PRO A 299 -0.38 -10.42 11.01
CA PRO A 299 0.42 -9.91 12.11
C PRO A 299 1.57 -9.02 11.58
N ASP A 300 1.76 -7.86 12.21
CA ASP A 300 2.76 -6.86 11.82
C ASP A 300 2.65 -6.30 10.39
N GLY A 301 1.65 -6.74 9.61
CA GLY A 301 1.35 -6.20 8.29
C GLY A 301 1.01 -4.71 8.35
N LEU A 302 1.68 -3.87 7.55
CA LEU A 302 1.59 -2.39 7.68
C LEU A 302 0.20 -1.84 7.39
N SER A 303 -0.62 -2.53 6.59
CA SER A 303 -2.03 -2.17 6.33
C SER A 303 -3.04 -2.99 7.14
N SER A 304 -2.58 -3.79 8.11
CA SER A 304 -3.46 -4.50 9.04
C SER A 304 -4.13 -3.55 10.01
N LYS A 305 -5.42 -3.76 10.26
CA LYS A 305 -6.30 -2.96 11.13
C LYS A 305 -7.43 -3.81 11.66
N PRO A 306 -8.00 -3.51 12.85
CA PRO A 306 -9.11 -4.32 13.38
C PRO A 306 -10.42 -4.11 12.62
N PHE A 307 -10.59 -2.92 12.04
CA PHE A 307 -11.74 -2.55 11.21
C PHE A 307 -11.33 -1.54 10.13
N ASP A 308 -12.16 -1.41 9.11
CA ASP A 308 -11.93 -0.50 7.98
C ASP A 308 -12.37 0.94 8.27
N GLY A 309 -12.35 1.81 7.25
CA GLY A 309 -12.72 3.22 7.36
C GLY A 309 -14.21 3.49 7.64
N GLU A 310 -15.06 2.48 7.69
CA GLU A 310 -16.50 2.55 8.02
C GLU A 310 -16.87 1.74 9.29
N GLY A 311 -15.88 1.10 9.95
CA GLY A 311 -16.09 0.25 11.11
C GLY A 311 -16.39 -1.21 10.79
N VAL A 312 -16.36 -1.62 9.53
CA VAL A 312 -16.51 -3.04 9.15
C VAL A 312 -15.26 -3.81 9.59
N ILE A 313 -15.47 -4.91 10.33
CA ILE A 313 -14.38 -5.74 10.84
C ILE A 313 -13.60 -6.35 9.68
N LYS A 314 -12.27 -6.15 9.69
CA LYS A 314 -11.39 -6.69 8.66
C LYS A 314 -11.21 -8.19 8.77
N GLY A 315 -10.96 -8.82 7.64
CA GLY A 315 -10.68 -10.23 7.50
C GLY A 315 -9.74 -10.51 6.34
N LYS A 316 -9.63 -11.78 5.97
CA LYS A 316 -8.92 -12.25 4.78
C LYS A 316 -9.95 -12.50 3.66
N THR A 317 -9.84 -11.76 2.57
CA THR A 317 -10.68 -11.91 1.37
C THR A 317 -9.89 -12.65 0.29
N CYS A 318 -10.39 -13.80 -0.16
CA CYS A 318 -9.84 -14.52 -1.31
C CYS A 318 -10.36 -13.86 -2.59
N VAL A 319 -9.51 -13.14 -3.29
CA VAL A 319 -9.86 -12.41 -4.52
C VAL A 319 -9.72 -13.31 -5.75
N PHE A 320 -8.64 -14.09 -5.81
CA PHE A 320 -8.46 -15.17 -6.79
C PHE A 320 -8.19 -16.49 -6.07
N GLU A 321 -8.82 -17.54 -6.53
CA GLU A 321 -8.60 -18.92 -6.09
C GLU A 321 -8.40 -19.80 -7.32
N ASP A 322 -7.29 -20.54 -7.36
CA ASP A 322 -6.88 -21.41 -8.48
C ASP A 322 -6.92 -20.69 -9.84
N GLY A 323 -6.61 -19.40 -9.84
CA GLY A 323 -6.64 -18.55 -11.02
C GLY A 323 -8.01 -18.01 -11.43
N TYR A 324 -9.07 -18.33 -10.68
CA TYR A 324 -10.43 -17.83 -10.93
C TYR A 324 -10.73 -16.59 -10.08
N LEU A 325 -11.28 -15.55 -10.69
CA LEU A 325 -11.73 -14.36 -9.97
C LEU A 325 -12.97 -14.69 -9.14
N LYS A 326 -12.92 -14.53 -7.83
CA LYS A 326 -13.99 -14.86 -6.87
C LYS A 326 -14.84 -13.67 -6.49
N THR A 327 -14.22 -12.52 -6.29
CA THR A 327 -14.90 -11.31 -5.82
C THR A 327 -14.11 -10.06 -6.19
N TYR A 328 -14.76 -8.92 -6.13
CA TYR A 328 -14.12 -7.61 -6.08
C TYR A 328 -13.91 -7.18 -4.61
N LEU A 329 -13.21 -6.07 -4.40
CA LEU A 329 -13.06 -5.45 -3.10
C LEU A 329 -14.15 -4.38 -2.93
N TYR A 330 -14.85 -4.42 -1.80
CA TYR A 330 -16.02 -3.59 -1.54
C TYR A 330 -15.89 -2.77 -0.25
N ASN A 331 -16.37 -1.52 -0.29
CA ASN A 331 -16.85 -0.79 0.87
C ASN A 331 -18.38 -0.96 0.99
N THR A 332 -19.00 -0.35 1.98
CA THR A 332 -20.46 -0.46 2.22
C THR A 332 -21.28 0.03 1.02
N TYR A 333 -20.95 1.18 0.44
CA TYR A 333 -21.67 1.76 -0.69
C TYR A 333 -21.63 0.87 -1.93
N THR A 334 -20.43 0.44 -2.34
CA THR A 334 -20.27 -0.39 -3.55
C THR A 334 -20.84 -1.79 -3.37
N ALA A 335 -20.74 -2.35 -2.16
CA ALA A 335 -21.35 -3.64 -1.83
C ALA A 335 -22.88 -3.60 -1.98
N ARG A 336 -23.50 -2.54 -1.52
CA ARG A 336 -24.96 -2.37 -1.65
C ARG A 336 -25.43 -2.28 -3.10
N LYS A 337 -24.67 -1.60 -3.96
CA LYS A 337 -24.97 -1.54 -5.41
C LYS A 337 -24.98 -2.91 -6.05
N ASP A 338 -24.04 -3.77 -5.65
CA ASP A 338 -23.93 -5.15 -6.16
C ASP A 338 -24.71 -6.17 -5.33
N LYS A 339 -25.50 -5.72 -4.33
CA LYS A 339 -26.32 -6.55 -3.44
C LYS A 339 -25.51 -7.63 -2.70
N THR A 340 -24.32 -7.27 -2.27
CA THR A 340 -23.41 -8.12 -1.48
C THR A 340 -23.05 -7.44 -0.16
N LEU A 341 -22.14 -8.04 0.63
CA LEU A 341 -21.59 -7.47 1.85
C LEU A 341 -20.26 -6.79 1.58
N SER A 342 -19.92 -5.78 2.42
CA SER A 342 -18.60 -5.18 2.41
C SER A 342 -17.53 -6.24 2.71
N THR A 343 -16.41 -6.15 1.99
CA THR A 343 -15.22 -6.97 2.26
C THR A 343 -14.30 -6.37 3.33
N GLY A 344 -14.69 -5.23 3.94
CA GLY A 344 -13.88 -4.49 4.90
C GLY A 344 -12.77 -3.69 4.21
N ASN A 345 -13.05 -3.19 3.02
CA ASN A 345 -12.08 -2.48 2.19
C ASN A 345 -12.34 -0.97 2.07
N ALA A 346 -13.10 -0.38 2.99
CA ALA A 346 -13.19 1.06 3.09
C ALA A 346 -11.87 1.65 3.60
N VAL A 347 -11.29 2.57 2.84
CA VAL A 347 -10.08 3.30 3.23
C VAL A 347 -10.37 4.80 3.30
N ARG A 348 -9.67 5.50 4.19
CA ARG A 348 -9.70 6.96 4.30
C ARG A 348 -8.29 7.50 4.28
N ALA A 349 -8.05 8.52 3.48
CA ALA A 349 -6.78 9.24 3.51
C ALA A 349 -6.59 9.99 4.85
N SER A 350 -7.67 10.55 5.40
CA SER A 350 -7.68 11.20 6.73
C SER A 350 -9.12 11.54 7.15
N TYR A 351 -9.26 12.27 8.27
CA TYR A 351 -10.53 12.87 8.69
C TYR A 351 -11.08 13.91 7.70
N ARG A 352 -10.36 14.23 6.62
CA ARG A 352 -10.78 15.20 5.59
C ARG A 352 -11.53 14.56 4.43
N SER A 353 -11.56 13.24 4.36
CA SER A 353 -12.15 12.49 3.25
C SER A 353 -13.22 11.51 3.68
N THR A 354 -14.19 11.29 2.81
CA THR A 354 -15.12 10.17 2.88
C THR A 354 -14.41 8.85 2.57
N PRO A 355 -14.95 7.68 2.98
CA PRO A 355 -14.34 6.39 2.65
C PRO A 355 -14.43 6.07 1.15
N GLU A 356 -13.33 5.54 0.62
CA GLU A 356 -13.21 4.99 -0.72
C GLU A 356 -12.91 3.49 -0.66
N VAL A 357 -12.95 2.78 -1.78
CA VAL A 357 -12.51 1.37 -1.82
C VAL A 357 -11.01 1.31 -2.03
N GLY A 358 -10.32 0.55 -1.18
CA GLY A 358 -8.88 0.34 -1.29
C GLY A 358 -8.43 -1.02 -0.75
N ILE A 359 -7.15 -1.30 -0.89
CA ILE A 359 -6.54 -2.56 -0.44
C ILE A 359 -6.06 -2.47 1.02
N SER A 360 -5.90 -3.64 1.64
CA SER A 360 -5.18 -3.83 2.90
C SER A 360 -3.76 -4.35 2.63
N ASN A 361 -3.44 -5.55 3.08
CA ASN A 361 -2.26 -6.28 2.63
C ASN A 361 -2.73 -7.18 1.48
N PHE A 362 -2.51 -6.72 0.27
CA PHE A 362 -2.93 -7.40 -0.95
C PHE A 362 -1.75 -8.18 -1.52
N TYR A 363 -1.84 -9.50 -1.60
CA TYR A 363 -0.70 -10.30 -2.00
C TYR A 363 -1.04 -11.53 -2.83
N LEU A 364 -0.08 -11.91 -3.67
CA LEU A 364 -0.05 -13.17 -4.37
C LEU A 364 0.62 -14.21 -3.47
N GLU A 365 -0.05 -15.34 -3.25
CA GLU A 365 0.45 -16.42 -2.41
C GLU A 365 1.74 -17.02 -2.99
N PRO A 366 2.82 -17.16 -2.19
CA PRO A 366 4.05 -17.78 -2.66
C PRO A 366 3.88 -19.29 -2.88
N SER A 367 4.72 -19.87 -3.72
CA SER A 367 4.88 -21.32 -3.88
C SER A 367 6.11 -21.84 -3.12
N ASP A 368 6.49 -23.10 -3.36
CA ASP A 368 7.73 -23.70 -2.80
C ASP A 368 8.93 -23.56 -3.75
N ILE A 369 8.80 -22.88 -4.89
CA ILE A 369 9.84 -22.79 -5.92
C ILE A 369 10.84 -21.69 -5.54
N ASP A 370 12.10 -22.02 -5.39
CA ASP A 370 13.15 -21.04 -5.13
C ASP A 370 13.61 -20.30 -6.41
N PHE A 371 14.37 -19.23 -6.23
CA PHE A 371 14.86 -18.40 -7.33
C PHE A 371 15.70 -19.20 -8.35
N SER A 372 16.51 -20.15 -7.90
CA SER A 372 17.36 -20.96 -8.79
C SER A 372 16.52 -21.89 -9.67
N GLN A 373 15.45 -22.44 -9.12
CA GLN A 373 14.49 -23.26 -9.86
C GLN A 373 13.65 -22.43 -10.84
N LEU A 374 13.35 -21.17 -10.52
CA LEU A 374 12.70 -20.24 -11.47
C LEU A 374 13.62 -19.93 -12.66
N LEU A 375 14.92 -19.78 -12.40
CA LEU A 375 15.94 -19.39 -13.37
C LEU A 375 16.36 -20.55 -14.28
N SER A 376 16.53 -21.76 -13.73
CA SER A 376 17.14 -22.92 -14.39
C SER A 376 16.47 -23.32 -15.71
N ASP A 377 15.17 -23.17 -15.83
CA ASP A 377 14.39 -23.56 -17.02
C ASP A 377 14.32 -22.48 -18.11
N ILE A 378 14.97 -21.33 -17.91
CA ILE A 378 14.94 -20.23 -18.87
C ILE A 378 16.12 -20.36 -19.82
N ASP A 379 15.86 -20.79 -21.07
CA ASP A 379 16.90 -20.83 -22.08
C ASP A 379 17.37 -19.44 -22.50
N ARG A 380 16.41 -18.56 -22.79
CA ARG A 380 16.65 -17.13 -23.08
C ARG A 380 15.60 -16.26 -22.39
N GLY A 381 16.04 -15.29 -21.63
CA GLY A 381 15.12 -14.46 -20.85
C GLY A 381 15.74 -13.17 -20.33
N PHE A 382 14.94 -12.46 -19.55
CA PHE A 382 15.34 -11.21 -18.95
C PHE A 382 14.87 -11.16 -17.48
N TYR A 383 15.84 -11.12 -16.56
CA TYR A 383 15.56 -10.86 -15.15
C TYR A 383 15.40 -9.36 -14.94
N ILE A 384 14.18 -8.93 -14.66
CA ILE A 384 13.84 -7.53 -14.47
C ILE A 384 14.00 -7.19 -12.99
N MET A 385 14.91 -6.28 -12.69
CA MET A 385 15.20 -5.79 -11.35
C MET A 385 14.50 -4.47 -11.05
N ASP A 386 14.13 -3.71 -12.10
CA ASP A 386 13.45 -2.42 -11.94
C ASP A 386 12.64 -2.06 -13.18
N ILE A 387 11.53 -1.36 -12.97
CA ILE A 387 10.65 -0.82 -14.01
C ILE A 387 10.51 0.69 -13.86
N ILE A 388 10.47 1.39 -14.99
CA ILE A 388 10.46 2.84 -15.06
C ILE A 388 9.24 3.30 -15.85
N GLY A 389 8.57 4.34 -15.35
CA GLY A 389 7.43 4.96 -16.03
C GLY A 389 6.11 4.21 -15.87
N LEU A 390 5.93 3.48 -14.77
CA LEU A 390 4.69 2.72 -14.49
C LEU A 390 3.44 3.63 -14.50
N HIS A 391 3.54 4.85 -13.95
CA HIS A 391 2.42 5.80 -13.89
C HIS A 391 1.92 6.29 -15.24
N SER A 392 2.79 6.35 -16.26
CA SER A 392 2.46 6.83 -17.61
C SER A 392 2.40 5.74 -18.66
N GLY A 393 3.03 4.60 -18.38
CA GLY A 393 3.17 3.48 -19.31
C GLY A 393 2.07 2.41 -19.19
N VAL A 394 1.10 2.59 -18.30
CA VAL A 394 -0.02 1.66 -18.12
C VAL A 394 -1.35 2.37 -18.27
N ASN A 395 -2.22 1.79 -19.08
CA ASN A 395 -3.62 2.20 -19.17
C ASN A 395 -4.48 1.20 -18.40
N SER A 396 -4.95 1.57 -17.23
CA SER A 396 -5.74 0.72 -16.33
C SER A 396 -7.11 0.31 -16.90
N ILE A 397 -7.60 1.00 -17.94
CA ILE A 397 -8.89 0.70 -18.60
C ILE A 397 -8.70 -0.31 -19.75
N SER A 398 -7.75 -0.05 -20.66
CA SER A 398 -7.49 -0.96 -21.78
C SER A 398 -6.57 -2.13 -21.41
N GLY A 399 -5.85 -2.03 -20.31
CA GLY A 399 -4.85 -3.01 -19.87
C GLY A 399 -3.53 -2.94 -20.61
N GLN A 400 -3.36 -2.03 -21.54
CA GLN A 400 -2.09 -1.90 -22.25
C GLN A 400 -0.99 -1.39 -21.35
N MET A 401 0.16 -2.04 -21.39
CA MET A 401 1.36 -1.71 -20.63
C MET A 401 2.56 -1.59 -21.56
N SER A 402 3.30 -0.49 -21.44
CA SER A 402 4.59 -0.25 -22.09
C SER A 402 5.47 0.55 -21.17
N VAL A 403 6.42 -0.11 -20.48
CA VAL A 403 7.23 0.48 -19.42
C VAL A 403 8.70 0.23 -19.65
N GLY A 404 9.56 1.16 -19.25
CA GLY A 404 11.00 0.98 -19.26
C GLY A 404 11.42 -0.11 -18.27
N ALA A 405 12.50 -0.85 -18.59
CA ALA A 405 13.02 -1.89 -17.72
C ALA A 405 14.55 -1.91 -17.71
N LYS A 406 15.11 -2.31 -16.57
CA LYS A 406 16.53 -2.64 -16.41
C LYS A 406 16.68 -3.93 -15.60
N GLY A 407 17.76 -4.66 -15.86
CA GLY A 407 17.97 -5.94 -15.20
C GLY A 407 19.11 -6.72 -15.85
N ILE A 408 19.05 -8.05 -15.82
CA ILE A 408 20.12 -8.94 -16.29
C ILE A 408 19.56 -9.90 -17.32
N TRP A 409 20.27 -10.05 -18.44
CA TRP A 409 19.97 -11.04 -19.47
C TRP A 409 20.19 -12.45 -18.93
N ILE A 410 19.29 -13.35 -19.27
CA ILE A 410 19.36 -14.77 -18.90
C ILE A 410 19.68 -15.58 -20.14
N GLU A 411 20.67 -16.50 -20.05
CA GLU A 411 20.97 -17.49 -21.06
C GLU A 411 21.26 -18.84 -20.41
N LYS A 412 20.55 -19.87 -20.84
CA LYS A 412 20.70 -21.26 -20.34
C LYS A 412 20.67 -21.37 -18.81
N GLY A 413 19.73 -20.67 -18.20
CA GLY A 413 19.55 -20.66 -16.73
C GLY A 413 20.60 -19.87 -15.95
N ASN A 414 21.41 -19.01 -16.59
CA ASN A 414 22.43 -18.20 -15.96
C ASN A 414 22.16 -16.69 -16.17
N LEU A 415 22.49 -15.89 -15.17
CA LEU A 415 22.50 -14.43 -15.26
C LEU A 415 23.82 -13.99 -15.94
N GLU A 416 23.75 -13.43 -17.17
CA GLU A 416 24.92 -13.22 -18.01
C GLU A 416 25.43 -11.78 -18.02
N TYR A 417 24.63 -10.83 -18.46
CA TYR A 417 25.08 -9.45 -18.61
C TYR A 417 23.95 -8.44 -18.33
N PRO A 418 24.30 -7.25 -17.87
CA PRO A 418 23.31 -6.21 -17.60
C PRO A 418 22.66 -5.66 -18.88
N VAL A 419 21.37 -5.38 -18.76
CA VAL A 419 20.52 -4.79 -19.81
C VAL A 419 19.85 -3.54 -19.26
N LYS A 420 19.88 -2.46 -20.00
CA LYS A 420 19.21 -1.20 -19.69
C LYS A 420 18.65 -0.54 -20.94
N GLU A 421 17.82 0.50 -20.75
CA GLU A 421 17.21 1.25 -21.86
C GLU A 421 16.42 0.36 -22.83
N VAL A 422 15.65 -0.56 -22.26
CA VAL A 422 14.68 -1.41 -22.97
C VAL A 422 13.28 -1.14 -22.46
N THR A 423 12.29 -1.49 -23.27
CA THR A 423 10.87 -1.39 -22.93
C THR A 423 10.24 -2.78 -22.95
N ILE A 424 9.44 -3.10 -21.94
CA ILE A 424 8.55 -4.28 -21.95
C ILE A 424 7.15 -3.84 -22.32
N ALA A 425 6.52 -4.57 -23.24
CA ALA A 425 5.18 -4.26 -23.73
C ALA A 425 4.29 -5.50 -23.72
N THR A 426 3.11 -5.37 -23.11
CA THR A 426 2.08 -6.41 -23.04
C THR A 426 0.73 -5.80 -22.66
N ASP A 427 -0.33 -6.58 -22.63
CA ASP A 427 -1.55 -6.23 -21.89
C ASP A 427 -1.63 -7.03 -20.58
N ILE A 428 -2.28 -6.47 -19.56
CA ILE A 428 -2.36 -7.03 -18.21
C ILE A 428 -3.03 -8.42 -18.18
N LEU A 429 -4.07 -8.65 -18.96
CA LEU A 429 -4.75 -9.95 -18.99
C LEU A 429 -3.88 -11.03 -19.66
N SER A 430 -3.16 -10.67 -20.72
CA SER A 430 -2.15 -11.54 -21.34
C SER A 430 -0.98 -11.81 -20.39
N PHE A 431 -0.53 -10.79 -19.65
CA PHE A 431 0.48 -10.95 -18.61
C PHE A 431 0.02 -11.98 -17.56
N CYS A 432 -1.18 -11.86 -17.00
CA CYS A 432 -1.75 -12.83 -16.06
C CYS A 432 -1.79 -14.25 -16.62
N LYS A 433 -2.21 -14.43 -17.87
CA LYS A 433 -2.26 -15.73 -18.55
C LYS A 433 -0.87 -16.33 -18.77
N ASN A 434 0.14 -15.49 -18.93
CA ASN A 434 1.50 -15.90 -19.25
C ASN A 434 2.37 -16.16 -18.01
N ILE A 435 1.88 -15.93 -16.80
CA ILE A 435 2.54 -16.38 -15.57
C ILE A 435 2.59 -17.91 -15.58
N LYS A 436 3.80 -18.48 -15.38
CA LYS A 436 4.07 -19.92 -15.45
C LYS A 436 4.60 -20.51 -14.16
N LYS A 437 5.36 -19.74 -13.39
CA LYS A 437 5.87 -20.16 -12.10
C LYS A 437 5.85 -18.99 -11.13
N ILE A 438 5.66 -19.30 -9.87
CA ILE A 438 5.62 -18.39 -8.73
C ILE A 438 6.75 -18.79 -7.79
N GLY A 439 7.50 -17.84 -7.27
CA GLY A 439 8.59 -18.05 -6.31
C GLY A 439 8.11 -18.25 -4.87
N ASN A 440 9.06 -18.51 -3.97
CA ASN A 440 8.83 -18.63 -2.53
C ASN A 440 9.24 -17.37 -1.74
N ASP A 441 9.78 -16.37 -2.42
CA ASP A 441 10.42 -15.18 -1.88
C ASP A 441 9.46 -13.99 -1.74
N LEU A 442 8.28 -14.21 -1.12
CA LEU A 442 7.27 -13.18 -0.91
C LEU A 442 7.87 -11.93 -0.24
N ARG A 443 7.69 -10.78 -0.89
CA ARG A 443 8.09 -9.48 -0.37
C ARG A 443 6.94 -8.49 -0.50
N PHE A 444 6.74 -7.72 0.58
CA PHE A 444 5.77 -6.64 0.60
C PHE A 444 6.43 -5.28 0.33
N ILE A 445 5.70 -4.40 -0.35
CA ILE A 445 6.05 -3.00 -0.60
C ILE A 445 4.93 -2.06 -0.15
N PRO A 446 5.24 -0.90 0.45
CA PRO A 446 4.22 0.05 0.92
C PRO A 446 3.80 1.02 -0.21
N VAL A 447 2.98 0.57 -1.15
CA VAL A 447 2.50 1.37 -2.28
C VAL A 447 0.98 1.27 -2.39
N GLY A 448 0.26 2.37 -2.14
CA GLY A 448 -1.20 2.43 -2.21
C GLY A 448 -1.93 1.49 -1.23
N GLY A 449 -1.22 0.99 -0.24
CA GLY A 449 -1.55 -0.04 0.71
C GLY A 449 -0.29 -0.85 1.02
N TYR A 450 -0.39 -2.15 1.18
CA TYR A 450 0.76 -3.04 1.39
C TYR A 450 0.66 -4.19 0.38
N LEU A 451 1.43 -4.09 -0.70
CA LEU A 451 1.41 -5.02 -1.83
C LEU A 451 2.47 -6.09 -1.67
N GLY A 452 2.09 -7.36 -1.74
CA GLY A 452 3.00 -8.50 -1.62
C GLY A 452 3.04 -9.37 -2.86
N SER A 453 4.24 -9.66 -3.37
CA SER A 453 4.43 -10.65 -4.43
C SER A 453 5.78 -11.36 -4.28
N PRO A 454 5.85 -12.65 -4.59
CA PRO A 454 7.11 -13.33 -4.84
C PRO A 454 7.64 -13.02 -6.25
N SER A 455 8.83 -13.52 -6.57
CA SER A 455 9.36 -13.56 -7.92
C SER A 455 8.40 -14.30 -8.85
N LEU A 456 8.23 -13.80 -10.08
CA LEU A 456 7.33 -14.40 -11.07
C LEU A 456 8.10 -14.73 -12.37
N ARG A 457 7.89 -15.94 -12.90
CA ARG A 457 8.28 -16.26 -14.27
C ARG A 457 7.09 -16.07 -15.20
N VAL A 458 7.26 -15.21 -16.21
CA VAL A 458 6.22 -14.85 -17.19
C VAL A 458 6.75 -15.14 -18.58
N ARG A 459 6.02 -15.91 -19.38
CA ARG A 459 6.46 -16.31 -20.73
C ARG A 459 6.04 -15.30 -21.80
N ASP A 460 6.84 -15.29 -22.87
CA ASP A 460 6.50 -14.71 -24.17
C ASP A 460 6.09 -13.23 -24.08
N ILE A 461 6.91 -12.42 -23.43
CA ILE A 461 6.71 -10.95 -23.36
C ILE A 461 7.66 -10.25 -24.34
N MET A 462 7.15 -9.23 -25.04
CA MET A 462 7.94 -8.41 -25.92
C MET A 462 8.89 -7.51 -25.12
N VAL A 463 10.17 -7.61 -25.41
CA VAL A 463 11.21 -6.69 -24.94
C VAL A 463 11.75 -5.94 -26.16
N SER A 464 11.63 -4.62 -26.14
CA SER A 464 12.07 -3.74 -27.24
C SER A 464 13.28 -2.92 -26.81
N GLY A 465 14.37 -2.98 -27.61
CA GLY A 465 15.59 -2.25 -27.28
C GLY A 465 16.22 -1.56 -28.50
N LYS A 466 16.52 -2.32 -29.57
CA LYS A 466 17.10 -1.78 -30.83
C LYS A 466 16.23 -2.17 -32.01
#